data_344c805a53fc3c4209a06857350568b7
#
_entry.id   344c805a53fc3c4209a06857350568b7
#
_cell.length_a   1.000
_cell.length_b   1.000
_cell.length_c   1.000
_cell.angle_alpha   90.00
_cell.angle_beta   90.00
_cell.angle_gamma   90.00
#
_symmetry.space_group_name_H-M   'P 1'
#
loop_
_entity.id
_entity.type
_entity.pdbx_description
1 polymer ?
#
loop_
_entity_poly.entity_id
_entity_poly.type
_entity_poly.pdbx_seq_one_letter_code
_entity_poly.pdbx_strand_id
1 'polypeptide(L)'
;ATTPFGLEDVAQGAKQLLAYGFGAEKVNETLIRLGDIAAGLSIPLNDLVYLYGTTMSQGRLYTQDLNQFTGRGIPMIAELAKQFGVAESKVKELVEEGKVGFPEVQKVIESLTDEGGKFGGLMEAQSKTITGQISNIEDAVSMMFNEIGQQSEGVINTTLSGVSYMVEHYERFGRILLGLVGTYGVYRTAVMTVTAVKGWAVAAEALHYNWLLLV
;
A
#
# COMPACT_ATOMS: atom_id res chain seq x y z
N ALA A 1 8.42 7.29 1.90
CA ALA A 1 8.19 6.09 2.70
C ALA A 1 7.89 4.94 1.74
N THR A 2 8.56 3.83 1.90
CA THR A 2 8.23 2.60 1.18
C THR A 2 6.97 2.00 1.80
N THR A 3 5.98 1.68 0.98
CA THR A 3 4.72 1.08 1.42
C THR A 3 4.48 -0.22 0.64
N PRO A 4 3.72 -1.19 1.18
CA PRO A 4 3.32 -2.37 0.44
C PRO A 4 2.13 -2.11 -0.50
N PHE A 5 1.62 -0.88 -0.54
CA PHE A 5 0.49 -0.43 -1.36
C PHE A 5 0.99 0.31 -2.59
N GLY A 6 0.28 0.19 -3.69
CA GLY A 6 0.56 0.91 -4.92
C GLY A 6 0.45 2.43 -4.74
N LEU A 7 1.21 3.18 -5.53
CA LEU A 7 1.16 4.65 -5.51
C LEU A 7 -0.26 5.17 -5.79
N GLU A 8 -0.99 4.50 -6.68
CA GLU A 8 -2.36 4.85 -7.03
C GLU A 8 -3.30 4.69 -5.83
N ASP A 9 -3.19 3.59 -5.08
CA ASP A 9 -4.00 3.32 -3.88
C ASP A 9 -3.77 4.38 -2.81
N VAL A 10 -2.50 4.73 -2.56
CA VAL A 10 -2.13 5.78 -1.59
C VAL A 10 -2.65 7.15 -2.02
N ALA A 11 -2.50 7.49 -3.31
CA ALA A 11 -3.00 8.76 -3.85
C ALA A 11 -4.54 8.83 -3.80
N GLN A 12 -5.22 7.73 -4.10
CA GLN A 12 -6.68 7.65 -4.00
C GLN A 12 -7.13 7.76 -2.53
N GLY A 13 -6.48 7.08 -1.61
CA GLY A 13 -6.76 7.17 -0.18
C GLY A 13 -6.60 8.60 0.34
N ALA A 14 -5.53 9.30 -0.07
CA ALA A 14 -5.32 10.71 0.28
C ALA A 14 -6.46 11.61 -0.22
N LYS A 15 -6.86 11.46 -1.49
CA LYS A 15 -7.99 12.20 -2.07
C LYS A 15 -9.29 11.92 -1.33
N GLN A 16 -9.55 10.67 -0.96
CA GLN A 16 -10.75 10.30 -0.21
C GLN A 16 -10.77 10.93 1.19
N LEU A 17 -9.65 10.88 1.93
CA LEU A 17 -9.58 11.52 3.25
C LEU A 17 -9.85 13.03 3.17
N LEU A 18 -9.27 13.72 2.19
CA LEU A 18 -9.55 15.14 1.94
C LEU A 18 -11.04 15.37 1.62
N ALA A 19 -11.65 14.51 0.81
CA ALA A 19 -13.07 14.61 0.47
C ALA A 19 -13.99 14.39 1.69
N TYR A 20 -13.57 13.56 2.65
CA TYR A 20 -14.26 13.38 3.93
C TYR A 20 -14.05 14.53 4.92
N GLY A 21 -13.18 15.50 4.60
CA GLY A 21 -12.95 16.69 5.42
C GLY A 21 -11.74 16.60 6.36
N PHE A 22 -10.84 15.65 6.15
CA PHE A 22 -9.56 15.66 6.88
C PHE A 22 -8.71 16.84 6.43
N GLY A 23 -8.10 17.54 7.39
CA GLY A 23 -7.11 18.58 7.08
C GLY A 23 -5.89 17.97 6.39
N ALA A 24 -5.35 18.68 5.40
CA ALA A 24 -4.22 18.18 4.60
C ALA A 24 -3.01 17.79 5.45
N GLU A 25 -2.81 18.47 6.58
CA GLU A 25 -1.72 18.20 7.53
C GLU A 25 -1.85 16.84 8.24
N LYS A 26 -3.09 16.31 8.36
CA LYS A 26 -3.38 15.04 9.02
C LYS A 26 -3.48 13.85 8.06
N VAL A 27 -3.63 14.12 6.76
CA VAL A 27 -3.85 13.05 5.77
C VAL A 27 -2.71 12.06 5.77
N ASN A 28 -1.46 12.52 5.78
CA ASN A 28 -0.31 11.62 5.74
C ASN A 28 -0.21 10.74 6.99
N GLU A 29 -0.40 11.29 8.17
CA GLU A 29 -0.40 10.53 9.42
C GLU A 29 -1.54 9.50 9.43
N THR A 30 -2.75 9.91 9.04
CA THR A 30 -3.92 9.03 8.97
C THR A 30 -3.70 7.88 7.99
N LEU A 31 -3.12 8.15 6.81
CA LEU A 31 -2.79 7.10 5.83
C LEU A 31 -1.76 6.10 6.37
N ILE A 32 -0.75 6.56 7.10
CA ILE A 32 0.23 5.67 7.73
C ILE A 32 -0.47 4.75 8.73
N ARG A 33 -1.29 5.29 9.62
CA ARG A 33 -2.03 4.52 10.62
C ARG A 33 -2.99 3.50 9.99
N LEU A 34 -3.78 3.93 9.01
CA LEU A 34 -4.69 3.03 8.29
C LEU A 34 -3.90 2.00 7.47
N GLY A 35 -2.76 2.39 6.90
CA GLY A 35 -1.85 1.51 6.21
C GLY A 35 -1.25 0.43 7.10
N ASP A 36 -0.89 0.76 8.33
CA ASP A 36 -0.38 -0.20 9.31
C ASP A 36 -1.43 -1.29 9.62
N ILE A 37 -2.69 -0.89 9.82
CA ILE A 37 -3.79 -1.84 10.05
C ILE A 37 -4.06 -2.66 8.79
N ALA A 38 -4.14 -2.00 7.62
CA ALA A 38 -4.41 -2.66 6.34
C ALA A 38 -3.32 -3.69 6.01
N ALA A 39 -2.05 -3.34 6.21
CA ALA A 39 -0.92 -4.23 6.05
C ALA A 39 -1.00 -5.42 7.01
N GLY A 40 -1.24 -5.15 8.30
CA GLY A 40 -1.30 -6.19 9.32
C GLY A 40 -2.44 -7.19 9.14
N LEU A 41 -3.53 -6.79 8.49
CA LEU A 41 -4.70 -7.63 8.23
C LEU A 41 -4.79 -8.13 6.79
N SER A 42 -3.86 -7.71 5.91
CA SER A 42 -3.86 -8.02 4.48
C SER A 42 -5.17 -7.61 3.78
N ILE A 43 -5.67 -6.43 4.09
CA ILE A 43 -6.88 -5.84 3.49
C ILE A 43 -6.52 -4.63 2.63
N PRO A 44 -7.35 -4.27 1.62
CA PRO A 44 -7.12 -3.09 0.81
C PRO A 44 -7.12 -1.80 1.64
N LEU A 45 -6.14 -0.92 1.43
CA LEU A 45 -6.04 0.38 2.13
C LEU A 45 -7.30 1.22 1.91
N ASN A 46 -7.79 1.29 0.67
CA ASN A 46 -8.93 2.12 0.30
C ASN A 46 -10.25 1.68 0.96
N ASP A 47 -10.41 0.39 1.26
CA ASP A 47 -11.56 -0.12 2.02
C ASP A 47 -11.58 0.47 3.43
N LEU A 48 -10.41 0.53 4.08
CA LEU A 48 -10.28 1.05 5.42
C LEU A 48 -10.40 2.57 5.46
N VAL A 49 -9.82 3.26 4.45
CA VAL A 49 -9.99 4.70 4.26
C VAL A 49 -11.46 5.07 4.10
N TYR A 50 -12.20 4.32 3.27
CA TYR A 50 -13.62 4.52 3.07
C TYR A 50 -14.40 4.38 4.38
N LEU A 51 -14.19 3.31 5.12
CA LEU A 51 -14.91 3.02 6.36
C LEU A 51 -14.61 4.07 7.45
N TYR A 52 -13.34 4.44 7.59
CA TYR A 52 -12.91 5.45 8.55
C TYR A 52 -13.44 6.85 8.18
N GLY A 53 -13.34 7.23 6.91
CA GLY A 53 -13.85 8.50 6.41
C GLY A 53 -15.37 8.62 6.49
N THR A 54 -16.11 7.54 6.22
CA THR A 54 -17.56 7.48 6.41
C THR A 54 -17.93 7.73 7.86
N THR A 55 -17.25 7.10 8.81
CA THR A 55 -17.47 7.30 10.25
C THR A 55 -17.21 8.76 10.66
N MET A 56 -16.18 9.40 10.09
CA MET A 56 -15.92 10.82 10.30
C MET A 56 -17.05 11.70 9.78
N SER A 57 -17.50 11.48 8.53
CA SER A 57 -18.60 12.24 7.94
C SER A 57 -19.92 12.12 8.72
N GLN A 58 -20.16 10.97 9.31
CA GLN A 58 -21.33 10.71 10.13
C GLN A 58 -21.20 11.31 11.54
N GLY A 59 -19.98 11.64 11.96
CA GLY A 59 -19.66 12.18 13.29
C GLY A 59 -19.76 11.17 14.43
N ARG A 60 -20.26 9.94 14.17
CA ARG A 60 -20.43 8.86 15.15
C ARG A 60 -20.27 7.50 14.51
N LEU A 61 -19.97 6.51 15.34
CA LEU A 61 -19.96 5.11 14.93
C LEU A 61 -21.39 4.53 14.98
N TYR A 62 -21.81 3.91 13.88
CA TYR A 62 -23.05 3.13 13.86
C TYR A 62 -22.76 1.63 14.03
N THR A 63 -23.76 0.88 14.45
CA THR A 63 -23.62 -0.58 14.64
C THR A 63 -23.17 -1.28 13.36
N GLN A 64 -23.62 -0.79 12.19
CA GLN A 64 -23.19 -1.33 10.90
C GLN A 64 -21.68 -1.12 10.69
N ASP A 65 -21.18 0.08 11.00
CA ASP A 65 -19.75 0.40 10.83
C ASP A 65 -18.90 -0.36 11.83
N LEU A 66 -19.36 -0.48 13.08
CA LEU A 66 -18.73 -1.34 14.10
C LEU A 66 -18.58 -2.77 13.59
N ASN A 67 -19.63 -3.34 13.00
CA ASN A 67 -19.59 -4.68 12.44
C ASN A 67 -18.64 -4.78 11.23
N GLN A 68 -18.52 -3.72 10.43
CA GLN A 68 -17.57 -3.68 9.32
C GLN A 68 -16.12 -3.63 9.79
N PHE A 69 -15.80 -2.84 10.81
CA PHE A 69 -14.47 -2.84 11.44
C PHE A 69 -14.13 -4.21 12.02
N THR A 70 -15.02 -4.77 12.84
CA THR A 70 -14.78 -6.06 13.49
C THR A 70 -14.72 -7.22 12.51
N GLY A 71 -15.56 -7.21 11.48
CA GLY A 71 -15.58 -8.22 10.41
C GLY A 71 -14.29 -8.27 9.58
N ARG A 72 -13.55 -7.16 9.54
CA ARG A 72 -12.20 -7.09 8.92
C ARG A 72 -11.07 -7.49 9.87
N GLY A 73 -11.38 -7.86 11.11
CA GLY A 73 -10.39 -8.28 12.11
C GLY A 73 -9.81 -7.14 12.96
N ILE A 74 -10.37 -5.92 12.86
CA ILE A 74 -9.96 -4.79 13.69
C ILE A 74 -10.62 -4.94 15.06
N PRO A 75 -9.88 -4.98 16.18
CA PRO A 75 -10.43 -5.25 17.52
C PRO A 75 -11.14 -4.02 18.10
N MET A 76 -12.06 -3.42 17.33
CA MET A 76 -12.77 -2.20 17.68
C MET A 76 -13.55 -2.33 18.99
N ILE A 77 -14.23 -3.46 19.19
CA ILE A 77 -15.02 -3.71 20.42
C ILE A 77 -14.11 -3.75 21.64
N ALA A 78 -13.01 -4.50 21.58
CA ALA A 78 -12.10 -4.64 22.71
C ALA A 78 -11.44 -3.30 23.08
N GLU A 79 -11.03 -2.50 22.08
CA GLU A 79 -10.40 -1.21 22.32
C GLU A 79 -11.41 -0.16 22.84
N LEU A 80 -12.63 -0.13 22.30
CA LEU A 80 -13.69 0.72 22.84
C LEU A 80 -14.06 0.33 24.26
N ALA A 81 -14.14 -0.98 24.58
CA ALA A 81 -14.38 -1.47 25.93
C ALA A 81 -13.33 -0.97 26.93
N LYS A 82 -12.05 -1.01 26.54
CA LYS A 82 -10.96 -0.46 27.35
C LYS A 82 -11.10 1.06 27.54
N GLN A 83 -11.38 1.78 26.45
CA GLN A 83 -11.50 3.24 26.45
C GLN A 83 -12.65 3.73 27.35
N PHE A 84 -13.78 3.05 27.33
CA PHE A 84 -14.94 3.39 28.15
C PHE A 84 -14.95 2.73 29.54
N GLY A 85 -14.02 1.82 29.83
CA GLY A 85 -13.96 1.10 31.09
C GLY A 85 -15.16 0.17 31.32
N VAL A 86 -15.67 -0.45 30.25
CA VAL A 86 -16.83 -1.33 30.28
C VAL A 86 -16.52 -2.73 29.77
N ALA A 87 -17.40 -3.68 30.01
CA ALA A 87 -17.28 -5.00 29.38
C ALA A 87 -17.56 -4.91 27.87
N GLU A 88 -16.91 -5.73 27.05
CA GLU A 88 -17.10 -5.78 25.59
C GLU A 88 -18.56 -5.94 25.17
N SER A 89 -19.34 -6.71 25.94
CA SER A 89 -20.77 -6.91 25.72
C SER A 89 -21.61 -5.63 25.80
N LYS A 90 -21.08 -4.57 26.43
CA LYS A 90 -21.74 -3.26 26.58
C LYS A 90 -21.41 -2.28 25.47
N VAL A 91 -20.37 -2.55 24.68
CA VAL A 91 -19.92 -1.62 23.62
C VAL A 91 -21.01 -1.40 22.57
N LYS A 92 -21.72 -2.46 22.19
CA LYS A 92 -22.79 -2.39 21.21
C LYS A 92 -23.92 -1.46 21.64
N GLU A 93 -24.29 -1.52 22.92
CA GLU A 93 -25.29 -0.65 23.55
C GLU A 93 -24.82 0.82 23.50
N LEU A 94 -23.56 1.10 23.85
CA LEU A 94 -22.98 2.45 23.75
C LEU A 94 -23.01 3.00 22.32
N VAL A 95 -22.76 2.16 21.32
CA VAL A 95 -22.83 2.54 19.91
C VAL A 95 -24.28 2.85 19.49
N GLU A 96 -25.24 2.01 19.88
CA GLU A 96 -26.67 2.19 19.60
C GLU A 96 -27.20 3.48 20.24
N GLU A 97 -26.76 3.78 21.46
CA GLU A 97 -27.09 5.02 22.18
C GLU A 97 -26.39 6.27 21.59
N GLY A 98 -25.49 6.11 20.61
CA GLY A 98 -24.77 7.21 19.99
C GLY A 98 -23.68 7.83 20.87
N LYS A 99 -23.20 7.10 21.87
CA LYS A 99 -22.14 7.55 22.79
C LYS A 99 -20.73 7.39 22.22
N VAL A 100 -20.60 6.70 21.09
CA VAL A 100 -19.31 6.51 20.41
C VAL A 100 -19.25 7.43 19.21
N GLY A 101 -18.55 8.55 19.34
CA GLY A 101 -18.31 9.49 18.28
C GLY A 101 -17.09 9.14 17.42
N PHE A 102 -16.83 9.94 16.40
CA PHE A 102 -15.61 9.78 15.60
C PHE A 102 -14.32 9.94 16.42
N PRO A 103 -14.22 10.88 17.41
CA PRO A 103 -13.04 10.99 18.25
C PRO A 103 -12.67 9.71 19.00
N GLU A 104 -13.66 8.92 19.40
CA GLU A 104 -13.45 7.64 20.08
C GLU A 104 -12.89 6.60 19.09
N VAL A 105 -13.41 6.57 17.88
CA VAL A 105 -12.88 5.72 16.79
C VAL A 105 -11.45 6.11 16.44
N GLN A 106 -11.16 7.39 16.32
CA GLN A 106 -9.82 7.90 16.08
C GLN A 106 -8.82 7.42 17.14
N LYS A 107 -9.18 7.54 18.43
CA LYS A 107 -8.35 7.06 19.54
C LYS A 107 -8.09 5.55 19.48
N VAL A 108 -9.08 4.77 19.03
CA VAL A 108 -8.87 3.32 18.83
C VAL A 108 -7.84 3.08 17.74
N ILE A 109 -7.94 3.77 16.58
CA ILE A 109 -6.96 3.63 15.50
C ILE A 109 -5.57 4.05 15.99
N GLU A 110 -5.46 5.17 16.71
CA GLU A 110 -4.21 5.63 17.32
C GLU A 110 -3.62 4.57 18.27
N SER A 111 -4.41 4.08 19.24
CA SER A 111 -3.98 3.04 20.18
C SER A 111 -3.48 1.76 19.50
N LEU A 112 -4.10 1.39 18.38
CA LEU A 112 -3.73 0.18 17.64
C LEU A 112 -2.45 0.36 16.82
N THR A 113 -2.06 1.61 16.50
CA THR A 113 -0.96 1.94 15.57
C THR A 113 0.18 2.74 16.20
N ASP A 114 0.02 3.20 17.44
CA ASP A 114 1.10 3.83 18.20
C ASP A 114 2.20 2.82 18.54
N GLU A 115 3.32 3.31 19.04
CA GLU A 115 4.45 2.49 19.48
C GLU A 115 4.00 1.46 20.55
N GLY A 116 4.17 0.17 20.22
CA GLY A 116 3.66 -0.93 21.04
C GLY A 116 2.21 -1.33 20.75
N GLY A 117 1.50 -0.62 19.88
CA GLY A 117 0.18 -1.01 19.39
C GLY A 117 0.25 -2.27 18.51
N LYS A 118 -0.88 -2.97 18.41
CA LYS A 118 -0.96 -4.26 17.70
C LYS A 118 -0.51 -4.21 16.24
N PHE A 119 -0.70 -3.08 15.58
CA PHE A 119 -0.41 -2.88 14.15
C PHE A 119 0.70 -1.85 13.90
N GLY A 120 1.26 -1.22 14.94
CA GLY A 120 2.26 -0.17 14.78
C GLY A 120 3.48 -0.62 13.97
N GLY A 121 3.80 0.12 12.89
CA GLY A 121 4.94 -0.13 12.02
C GLY A 121 4.81 -1.34 11.09
N LEU A 122 3.64 -1.99 11.01
CA LEU A 122 3.47 -3.18 10.16
C LEU A 122 3.52 -2.84 8.66
N MET A 123 3.10 -1.66 8.25
CA MET A 123 3.25 -1.21 6.87
C MET A 123 4.73 -1.16 6.47
N GLU A 124 5.60 -0.58 7.30
CA GLU A 124 7.03 -0.54 7.04
C GLU A 124 7.66 -1.95 7.08
N ALA A 125 7.26 -2.77 8.05
CA ALA A 125 7.73 -4.14 8.15
C ALA A 125 7.34 -4.96 6.92
N GLN A 126 6.11 -4.83 6.44
CA GLN A 126 5.63 -5.52 5.25
C GLN A 126 6.29 -5.01 3.97
N SER A 127 6.58 -3.70 3.86
CA SER A 127 7.28 -3.14 2.69
C SER A 127 8.69 -3.73 2.50
N LYS A 128 9.28 -4.23 3.58
CA LYS A 128 10.59 -4.93 3.55
C LYS A 128 10.48 -6.40 3.15
N THR A 129 9.27 -6.95 3.03
CA THR A 129 9.05 -8.31 2.52
C THR A 129 9.25 -8.39 1.01
N ILE A 130 9.38 -9.60 0.48
CA ILE A 130 9.52 -9.82 -0.98
C ILE A 130 8.34 -9.21 -1.74
N THR A 131 7.11 -9.40 -1.26
CA THR A 131 5.89 -8.87 -1.90
C THR A 131 5.88 -7.33 -1.90
N GLY A 132 6.22 -6.71 -0.79
CA GLY A 132 6.32 -5.24 -0.70
C GLY A 132 7.42 -4.66 -1.59
N GLN A 133 8.55 -5.37 -1.75
CA GLN A 133 9.62 -4.96 -2.65
C GLN A 133 9.19 -5.05 -4.12
N ILE A 134 8.44 -6.08 -4.50
CA ILE A 134 7.88 -6.20 -5.86
C ILE A 134 6.93 -5.06 -6.15
N SER A 135 6.00 -4.74 -5.25
CA SER A 135 5.08 -3.60 -5.40
C SER A 135 5.84 -2.27 -5.59
N ASN A 136 6.88 -2.02 -4.80
CA ASN A 136 7.71 -0.82 -4.95
C ASN A 136 8.44 -0.76 -6.31
N ILE A 137 8.82 -1.91 -6.87
CA ILE A 137 9.43 -1.99 -8.21
C ILE A 137 8.38 -1.70 -9.28
N GLU A 138 7.17 -2.24 -9.16
CA GLU A 138 6.05 -1.98 -10.08
C GLU A 138 5.70 -0.48 -10.11
N ASP A 139 5.65 0.17 -8.94
CA ASP A 139 5.44 1.61 -8.84
C ASP A 139 6.56 2.42 -9.51
N ALA A 140 7.81 2.04 -9.28
CA ALA A 140 8.95 2.70 -9.90
C ALA A 140 8.95 2.57 -11.43
N VAL A 141 8.56 1.40 -11.94
CA VAL A 141 8.38 1.15 -13.37
C VAL A 141 7.23 1.98 -13.93
N SER A 142 6.10 2.05 -13.23
CA SER A 142 4.94 2.85 -13.63
C SER A 142 5.25 4.36 -13.67
N MET A 143 5.97 4.87 -12.66
CA MET A 143 6.42 6.27 -12.64
C MET A 143 7.36 6.58 -13.80
N MET A 144 8.30 5.68 -14.12
CA MET A 144 9.20 5.82 -15.25
C MET A 144 8.44 5.89 -16.59
N PHE A 145 7.42 5.04 -16.78
CA PHE A 145 6.58 5.09 -17.98
C PHE A 145 5.78 6.38 -18.08
N ASN A 146 5.24 6.87 -16.96
CA ASN A 146 4.54 8.15 -16.93
C ASN A 146 5.46 9.31 -17.27
N GLU A 147 6.71 9.31 -16.80
CA GLU A 147 7.70 10.35 -17.11
C GLU A 147 8.10 10.31 -18.60
N ILE A 148 8.33 9.11 -19.15
CA ILE A 148 8.60 8.94 -20.59
C ILE A 148 7.38 9.37 -21.41
N GLY A 149 6.15 9.05 -20.96
CA GLY A 149 4.91 9.44 -21.63
C GLY A 149 4.71 10.95 -21.69
N GLN A 150 5.03 11.67 -20.62
CA GLN A 150 4.92 13.13 -20.58
C GLN A 150 5.94 13.85 -21.48
N GLN A 151 7.13 13.25 -21.68
CA GLN A 151 8.15 13.81 -22.56
C GLN A 151 7.94 13.49 -24.04
N SER A 152 7.03 12.58 -24.37
CA SER A 152 6.86 12.03 -25.72
C SER A 152 5.39 12.12 -26.18
N GLU A 153 4.82 13.32 -26.26
CA GLU A 153 3.42 13.51 -26.73
C GLU A 153 3.11 12.94 -28.14
N GLY A 154 4.09 12.38 -28.83
CA GLY A 154 3.96 11.81 -30.17
C GLY A 154 4.16 10.30 -30.29
N VAL A 155 4.63 9.59 -29.26
CA VAL A 155 5.17 8.21 -29.43
C VAL A 155 4.31 7.12 -28.79
N ILE A 156 3.37 7.45 -27.91
CA ILE A 156 2.58 6.43 -27.16
C ILE A 156 1.13 6.30 -27.69
N ASN A 157 0.92 6.45 -28.97
CA ASN A 157 -0.42 6.17 -29.53
C ASN A 157 -0.61 4.73 -30.01
N THR A 158 0.33 3.83 -29.77
CA THR A 158 0.13 2.41 -30.03
C THR A 158 0.88 1.57 -29.00
N THR A 159 0.18 0.66 -28.36
CA THR A 159 0.68 -0.33 -27.40
C THR A 159 1.90 -1.13 -27.91
N LEU A 160 2.10 -1.20 -29.21
CA LEU A 160 3.23 -1.85 -29.89
C LEU A 160 4.53 -1.02 -29.82
N SER A 161 4.44 0.31 -29.85
CA SER A 161 5.62 1.20 -29.82
C SER A 161 6.33 1.19 -28.46
N GLY A 162 5.59 1.08 -27.37
CA GLY A 162 6.16 0.99 -26.03
C GLY A 162 6.91 -0.32 -25.79
N VAL A 163 6.39 -1.43 -26.30
CA VAL A 163 7.03 -2.74 -26.23
C VAL A 163 8.29 -2.76 -27.11
N SER A 164 8.24 -2.22 -28.32
CA SER A 164 9.41 -2.11 -29.19
C SER A 164 10.50 -1.24 -28.60
N TYR A 165 10.14 -0.10 -28.00
CA TYR A 165 11.10 0.76 -27.32
C TYR A 165 11.78 0.06 -26.11
N MET A 166 11.03 -0.73 -25.34
CA MET A 166 11.62 -1.53 -24.26
C MET A 166 12.58 -2.60 -24.78
N VAL A 167 12.21 -3.27 -25.87
CA VAL A 167 13.05 -4.29 -26.49
C VAL A 167 14.33 -3.69 -27.11
N GLU A 168 14.25 -2.54 -27.74
CA GLU A 168 15.42 -1.85 -28.32
C GLU A 168 16.35 -1.24 -27.26
N HIS A 169 15.82 -0.90 -26.08
CA HIS A 169 16.59 -0.24 -25.02
C HIS A 169 16.71 -1.10 -23.74
N TYR A 170 16.55 -2.42 -23.85
CA TYR A 170 16.55 -3.35 -22.72
C TYR A 170 17.81 -3.21 -21.84
N GLU A 171 18.97 -2.90 -22.40
CA GLU A 171 20.20 -2.71 -21.63
C GLU A 171 20.15 -1.46 -20.72
N ARG A 172 19.46 -0.40 -21.14
CA ARG A 172 19.27 0.81 -20.35
C ARG A 172 18.28 0.55 -19.23
N PHE A 173 17.19 -0.16 -19.50
CA PHE A 173 16.22 -0.60 -18.51
C PHE A 173 16.82 -1.60 -17.51
N GLY A 174 17.61 -2.54 -17.99
CA GLY A 174 18.34 -3.48 -17.13
C GLY A 174 19.31 -2.77 -16.18
N ARG A 175 20.00 -1.73 -16.61
CA ARG A 175 20.90 -0.93 -15.76
C ARG A 175 20.14 -0.11 -14.71
N ILE A 176 18.98 0.43 -15.05
CA ILE A 176 18.11 1.16 -14.10
C ILE A 176 17.55 0.17 -13.05
N LEU A 177 17.06 -0.98 -13.47
CA LEU A 177 16.60 -2.04 -12.56
C LEU A 177 17.72 -2.56 -11.67
N LEU A 178 18.92 -2.80 -12.21
CA LEU A 178 20.09 -3.19 -11.43
C LEU A 178 20.53 -2.10 -10.44
N GLY A 179 20.43 -0.82 -10.83
CA GLY A 179 20.66 0.30 -9.94
C GLY A 179 19.68 0.38 -8.78
N LEU A 180 18.39 0.21 -9.06
CA LEU A 180 17.33 0.16 -8.06
C LEU A 180 17.53 -1.04 -7.10
N VAL A 181 17.86 -2.20 -7.64
CA VAL A 181 18.13 -3.42 -6.86
C VAL A 181 19.40 -3.29 -6.02
N GLY A 182 20.46 -2.68 -6.56
CA GLY A 182 21.69 -2.39 -5.81
C GLY A 182 21.43 -1.45 -4.63
N THR A 183 20.53 -0.49 -4.79
CA THR A 183 20.11 0.44 -3.73
C THR A 183 19.30 -0.28 -2.63
N TYR A 184 18.54 -1.29 -2.99
CA TYR A 184 17.70 -2.06 -2.03
C TYR A 184 18.37 -3.35 -1.51
N GLY A 185 19.62 -3.64 -1.88
CA GLY A 185 20.40 -4.76 -1.31
C GLY A 185 19.91 -6.16 -1.68
N VAL A 186 19.08 -6.32 -2.73
CA VAL A 186 18.36 -7.58 -3.01
C VAL A 186 18.70 -8.13 -4.39
N TYR A 187 19.96 -8.51 -4.60
CA TYR A 187 20.44 -9.12 -5.86
C TYR A 187 19.66 -10.37 -6.28
N ARG A 188 19.29 -11.24 -5.32
CA ARG A 188 18.50 -12.45 -5.61
C ARG A 188 17.07 -12.19 -6.07
N THR A 189 16.44 -11.16 -5.53
CA THR A 189 15.06 -10.78 -5.89
C THR A 189 15.00 -10.17 -7.29
N ALA A 190 16.02 -9.41 -7.68
CA ALA A 190 16.11 -8.86 -9.03
C ALA A 190 16.19 -9.92 -10.12
N VAL A 191 16.99 -10.94 -9.92
CA VAL A 191 17.11 -12.04 -10.87
C VAL A 191 15.77 -12.77 -11.02
N MET A 192 15.01 -12.97 -9.93
CA MET A 192 13.66 -13.56 -9.97
C MET A 192 12.65 -12.62 -10.63
N THR A 193 12.68 -11.31 -10.33
CA THR A 193 11.74 -10.33 -10.90
C THR A 193 12.01 -10.12 -12.40
N VAL A 194 13.26 -10.05 -12.79
CA VAL A 194 13.67 -9.98 -14.21
C VAL A 194 13.24 -11.24 -14.98
N THR A 195 13.29 -12.42 -14.36
CA THR A 195 12.79 -13.66 -14.97
C THR A 195 11.26 -13.73 -15.00
N ALA A 196 10.57 -13.16 -14.02
CA ALA A 196 9.10 -13.14 -13.96
C ALA A 196 8.48 -12.11 -14.92
N VAL A 197 9.07 -10.93 -15.03
CA VAL A 197 8.62 -9.84 -15.94
C VAL A 197 9.00 -10.13 -17.39
N LYS A 198 9.99 -10.99 -17.59
CA LYS A 198 10.43 -11.30 -18.91
C LYS A 198 9.98 -12.62 -19.38
N GLY A 199 9.09 -12.64 -20.14
CA GLY A 199 9.05 -13.76 -21.08
C GLY A 199 10.48 -14.14 -21.55
N TRP A 200 10.71 -15.32 -21.83
CA TRP A 200 11.84 -16.13 -22.32
C TRP A 200 13.05 -15.46 -23.00
N ALA A 201 12.94 -14.21 -23.52
CA ALA A 201 13.99 -13.58 -24.32
C ALA A 201 15.29 -13.31 -23.55
N VAL A 202 15.19 -12.93 -22.27
CA VAL A 202 16.39 -12.59 -21.47
C VAL A 202 17.02 -13.83 -20.84
N ALA A 203 16.22 -14.84 -20.53
CA ALA A 203 16.77 -16.13 -20.09
C ALA A 203 17.60 -16.79 -21.22
N ALA A 204 17.18 -16.64 -22.46
CA ALA A 204 17.90 -17.16 -23.62
C ALA A 204 19.26 -16.43 -23.84
N GLU A 205 19.32 -15.11 -23.68
CA GLU A 205 20.58 -14.36 -23.82
C GLU A 205 21.54 -14.57 -22.65
N ALA A 206 21.04 -14.66 -21.42
CA ALA A 206 21.89 -14.96 -20.26
C ALA A 206 22.51 -16.36 -20.36
N LEU A 207 21.79 -17.31 -20.95
CA LEU A 207 22.33 -18.65 -21.28
C LEU A 207 23.35 -18.58 -22.42
N HIS A 208 23.16 -17.71 -23.39
CA HIS A 208 24.10 -17.54 -24.51
C HIS A 208 25.43 -16.95 -24.06
N TYR A 209 25.43 -16.00 -23.14
CA TYR A 209 26.64 -15.41 -22.56
C TYR A 209 27.42 -16.39 -21.68
N ASN A 210 26.76 -17.27 -20.97
CA ASN A 210 27.42 -18.30 -20.15
C ASN A 210 28.13 -19.38 -20.99
N TRP A 211 27.66 -19.62 -22.21
CA TRP A 211 28.31 -20.57 -23.13
C TRP A 211 29.62 -20.02 -23.68
N LEU A 212 29.73 -18.70 -23.86
CA LEU A 212 30.95 -18.05 -24.38
C LEU A 212 32.08 -17.93 -23.35
N LEU A 213 31.80 -18.16 -22.07
CA LEU A 213 32.81 -18.19 -20.98
C LEU A 213 33.33 -19.56 -20.64
N LEU A 214 32.81 -20.60 -21.28
CA LEU A 214 33.18 -22.02 -21.06
C LEU A 214 33.98 -22.65 -22.23
N VAL A 215 34.35 -21.88 -23.25
CA VAL A 215 35.27 -22.20 -24.36
C VAL A 215 36.48 -21.24 -24.29
#